data_43ae2cb37651bfba382161effd5991d4
#
_entry.id   43ae2cb37651bfba382161effd5991d4
#
_cell.length_a   1.000
_cell.length_b   1.000
_cell.length_c   1.000
_cell.angle_alpha   90.00
_cell.angle_beta   90.00
_cell.angle_gamma   90.00
#
_symmetry.space_group_name_H-M   'P 1'
#
loop_
_entity.id
_entity.type
_entity.pdbx_description
1 polymer ?
#
loop_
_entity_poly.entity_id
_entity_poly.type
_entity_poly.pdbx_seq_one_letter_code
_entity_poly.pdbx_strand_id
1 'polypeptide(L)'
;MRAGHLGVQIGNHVGEKNLDDPGIVTFLHHCANEGAAVLVHPWDMFGQSRMPKYMMPWTVGMPAETQLGMVALILSGAFDRLPRTLRICFAHGGGSFAFLLGRLENAWQHHPVAHGACELSPKQYLNRFSVDSAVFDSRALRFLVETMGDERVMLGSDYPFPLGEHGIGSLIRSSELSSNSKHRLLGGNAAFFLGLAEEPESKEETRSERLIVPGGERLTYSSYLRVPELLELQHPQSRPQHHDELLFIIVHQTYELWFKELLHDLDGVVARLSAAGRKPESHDDVYEAARLLRRCTEITRVLVEQFTILETMLPTHFLAFRGKLEPASGFQSEQF
;
A
#
# COMPACT_ATOMS: atom_id res chain seq x y z
N MET A 1 32.74 10.56 -0.89
CA MET A 1 32.46 11.60 0.10
C MET A 1 33.58 12.63 0.18
N ARG A 2 34.84 12.27 0.49
CA ARG A 2 35.96 13.27 0.60
C ARG A 2 36.21 14.14 -0.65
N ALA A 3 35.84 13.62 -1.86
CA ALA A 3 35.94 14.36 -3.12
C ALA A 3 34.70 15.20 -3.46
N GLY A 4 33.75 15.36 -2.55
CA GLY A 4 32.53 16.14 -2.75
C GLY A 4 31.37 15.36 -3.41
N HIS A 5 31.51 14.06 -3.66
CA HIS A 5 30.41 13.23 -4.14
C HIS A 5 29.37 13.00 -3.04
N LEU A 6 28.08 13.00 -3.40
CA LEU A 6 26.96 12.75 -2.48
C LEU A 6 26.52 11.28 -2.45
N GLY A 7 26.97 10.50 -3.41
CA GLY A 7 26.61 9.10 -3.54
C GLY A 7 27.32 8.40 -4.69
N VAL A 8 26.88 7.21 -4.98
CA VAL A 8 27.38 6.35 -6.05
C VAL A 8 26.24 5.75 -6.85
N GLN A 9 26.49 5.48 -8.12
CA GLN A 9 25.61 4.65 -8.94
C GLN A 9 26.26 3.28 -9.12
N ILE A 10 25.46 2.21 -8.99
CA ILE A 10 25.88 0.82 -9.20
C ILE A 10 24.90 0.11 -10.13
N GLY A 11 25.32 -1.02 -10.72
CA GLY A 11 24.43 -1.94 -11.41
C GLY A 11 23.60 -2.79 -10.46
N ASN A 12 22.68 -3.58 -11.00
CA ASN A 12 21.86 -4.53 -10.24
C ASN A 12 22.61 -5.82 -9.88
N HIS A 13 23.76 -6.07 -10.47
CA HIS A 13 24.60 -7.22 -10.22
C HIS A 13 26.05 -6.92 -10.61
N VAL A 14 26.96 -7.79 -10.22
CA VAL A 14 28.37 -7.74 -10.62
C VAL A 14 28.77 -9.14 -11.14
N GLY A 15 28.89 -9.29 -12.46
CA GLY A 15 29.00 -10.60 -13.08
C GLY A 15 27.79 -11.46 -12.74
N GLU A 16 28.01 -12.67 -12.22
CA GLU A 16 26.94 -13.58 -11.81
C GLU A 16 26.40 -13.31 -10.38
N LYS A 17 26.87 -12.25 -9.70
CA LYS A 17 26.54 -11.95 -8.31
C LYS A 17 25.42 -10.92 -8.23
N ASN A 18 24.29 -11.31 -7.70
CA ASN A 18 23.18 -10.40 -7.38
C ASN A 18 23.53 -9.48 -6.20
N LEU A 19 22.67 -8.50 -5.93
CA LEU A 19 22.88 -7.47 -4.88
C LEU A 19 22.98 -8.06 -3.46
N ASP A 20 22.52 -9.28 -3.23
CA ASP A 20 22.63 -10.01 -1.97
C ASP A 20 23.97 -10.71 -1.74
N ASP A 21 24.90 -10.67 -2.73
CA ASP A 21 26.28 -11.20 -2.54
C ASP A 21 26.93 -10.52 -1.32
N PRO A 22 27.59 -11.28 -0.44
CA PRO A 22 28.19 -10.74 0.78
C PRO A 22 29.15 -9.58 0.55
N GLY A 23 29.89 -9.57 -0.56
CA GLY A 23 30.79 -8.47 -0.93
C GLY A 23 30.04 -7.19 -1.29
N ILE A 24 28.92 -7.32 -2.02
CA ILE A 24 28.05 -6.20 -2.38
C ILE A 24 27.33 -5.68 -1.12
N VAL A 25 26.82 -6.55 -0.27
CA VAL A 25 26.20 -6.17 1.01
C VAL A 25 27.20 -5.44 1.91
N THR A 26 28.47 -5.90 1.96
CA THR A 26 29.54 -5.17 2.67
C THR A 26 29.79 -3.78 2.09
N PHE A 27 29.78 -3.63 0.77
CA PHE A 27 29.90 -2.33 0.12
C PHE A 27 28.72 -1.41 0.47
N LEU A 28 27.48 -1.91 0.43
CA LEU A 28 26.29 -1.15 0.82
C LEU A 28 26.35 -0.70 2.30
N HIS A 29 26.90 -1.55 3.17
CA HIS A 29 27.13 -1.21 4.56
C HIS A 29 28.14 -0.04 4.71
N HIS A 30 29.22 -0.05 3.92
CA HIS A 30 30.16 1.07 3.87
C HIS A 30 29.50 2.35 3.34
N CYS A 31 28.68 2.26 2.30
CA CYS A 31 27.92 3.42 1.82
C CYS A 31 27.04 4.03 2.93
N ALA A 32 26.35 3.21 3.69
CA ALA A 32 25.52 3.67 4.82
C ALA A 32 26.36 4.39 5.88
N ASN A 33 27.51 3.82 6.27
CA ASN A 33 28.42 4.40 7.28
C ASN A 33 29.03 5.74 6.84
N GLU A 34 29.32 5.88 5.54
CA GLU A 34 29.85 7.12 4.97
C GLU A 34 28.74 8.13 4.63
N GLY A 35 27.47 7.80 4.86
CA GLY A 35 26.33 8.63 4.47
C GLY A 35 26.18 8.80 2.96
N ALA A 36 26.69 7.88 2.16
CA ALA A 36 26.60 7.91 0.71
C ALA A 36 25.26 7.40 0.21
N ALA A 37 24.57 8.15 -0.64
CA ALA A 37 23.40 7.68 -1.36
C ALA A 37 23.80 6.66 -2.44
N VAL A 38 22.98 5.63 -2.64
CA VAL A 38 23.22 4.57 -3.65
C VAL A 38 22.08 4.56 -4.66
N LEU A 39 22.36 4.90 -5.92
CA LEU A 39 21.44 4.70 -7.02
C LEU A 39 21.75 3.35 -7.67
N VAL A 40 20.79 2.46 -7.73
CA VAL A 40 20.88 1.18 -8.43
C VAL A 40 20.23 1.33 -9.80
N HIS A 41 21.02 1.26 -10.85
CA HIS A 41 20.58 1.39 -12.24
C HIS A 41 21.06 0.17 -13.04
N PRO A 42 20.17 -0.62 -13.63
CA PRO A 42 20.54 -1.84 -14.36
C PRO A 42 21.34 -1.49 -15.62
N TRP A 43 22.38 -2.26 -15.90
CA TRP A 43 23.19 -2.13 -17.09
C TRP A 43 23.15 -3.39 -17.96
N ASP A 44 23.55 -4.52 -17.42
CA ASP A 44 23.44 -5.82 -18.08
C ASP A 44 22.11 -6.48 -17.68
N MET A 45 21.28 -6.82 -18.66
CA MET A 45 19.97 -7.40 -18.43
C MET A 45 20.00 -8.91 -18.67
N PHE A 46 19.44 -9.68 -17.76
CA PHE A 46 19.33 -11.11 -17.95
C PHE A 46 18.51 -11.47 -19.20
N GLY A 47 18.87 -12.55 -19.87
CA GLY A 47 18.13 -13.04 -21.03
C GLY A 47 18.29 -12.23 -22.30
N GLN A 48 19.30 -11.35 -22.41
CA GLN A 48 19.57 -10.52 -23.60
C GLN A 48 19.65 -11.34 -24.89
N SER A 49 20.21 -12.55 -24.84
CA SER A 49 20.30 -13.45 -26.00
C SER A 49 18.96 -13.83 -26.61
N ARG A 50 17.88 -13.75 -25.84
CA ARG A 50 16.50 -13.99 -26.28
C ARG A 50 15.77 -12.73 -26.72
N MET A 51 16.38 -11.57 -26.56
CA MET A 51 15.77 -10.24 -26.79
C MET A 51 16.56 -9.39 -27.81
N PRO A 52 16.97 -9.93 -28.98
CA PRO A 52 17.87 -9.20 -29.90
C PRO A 52 17.16 -8.13 -30.73
N LYS A 53 15.81 -7.97 -30.60
CA LYS A 53 15.00 -7.06 -31.42
C LYS A 53 14.10 -6.16 -30.56
N TYR A 54 13.60 -5.09 -31.17
CA TYR A 54 12.52 -4.22 -30.64
C TYR A 54 12.84 -3.55 -29.32
N MET A 55 14.10 -3.27 -29.04
CA MET A 55 14.53 -2.68 -27.76
C MET A 55 14.10 -3.51 -26.52
N MET A 56 13.80 -4.81 -26.69
CA MET A 56 13.34 -5.68 -25.59
C MET A 56 14.31 -5.78 -24.41
N PRO A 57 15.66 -5.71 -24.57
CA PRO A 57 16.54 -5.65 -23.39
C PRO A 57 16.18 -4.49 -22.46
N TRP A 58 15.83 -3.31 -23.01
CA TRP A 58 15.49 -2.13 -22.22
C TRP A 58 14.03 -2.10 -21.76
N THR A 59 13.10 -2.59 -22.60
CA THR A 59 11.66 -2.51 -22.29
C THR A 59 11.15 -3.70 -21.45
N VAL A 60 11.86 -4.83 -21.46
CA VAL A 60 11.51 -6.06 -20.71
C VAL A 60 12.61 -6.47 -19.74
N GLY A 61 13.83 -6.61 -20.24
CA GLY A 61 14.97 -7.10 -19.45
C GLY A 61 15.34 -6.15 -18.32
N MET A 62 15.45 -4.86 -18.60
CA MET A 62 15.86 -3.86 -17.63
C MET A 62 14.89 -3.73 -16.43
N PRO A 63 13.57 -3.61 -16.60
CA PRO A 63 12.65 -3.64 -15.47
C PRO A 63 12.69 -4.94 -14.67
N ALA A 64 12.86 -6.08 -15.35
CA ALA A 64 12.95 -7.36 -14.68
C ALA A 64 14.24 -7.53 -13.87
N GLU A 65 15.36 -7.01 -14.38
CA GLU A 65 16.66 -6.97 -13.68
C GLU A 65 16.58 -6.12 -12.41
N THR A 66 15.94 -4.94 -12.48
CA THR A 66 15.71 -4.08 -11.32
C THR A 66 14.91 -4.83 -10.25
N GLN A 67 13.82 -5.48 -10.63
CA GLN A 67 13.02 -6.29 -9.71
C GLN A 67 13.83 -7.43 -9.09
N LEU A 68 14.66 -8.13 -9.88
CA LEU A 68 15.51 -9.21 -9.38
C LEU A 68 16.44 -8.73 -8.27
N GLY A 69 17.12 -7.58 -8.47
CA GLY A 69 18.00 -6.98 -7.47
C GLY A 69 17.28 -6.62 -6.17
N MET A 70 16.07 -6.04 -6.26
CA MET A 70 15.24 -5.70 -5.10
C MET A 70 14.82 -6.94 -4.33
N VAL A 71 14.31 -7.95 -5.03
CA VAL A 71 13.84 -9.21 -4.42
C VAL A 71 15.00 -9.96 -3.78
N ALA A 72 16.18 -9.98 -4.39
CA ALA A 72 17.38 -10.58 -3.82
C ALA A 72 17.75 -9.95 -2.47
N LEU A 73 17.78 -8.61 -2.37
CA LEU A 73 18.06 -7.90 -1.11
C LEU A 73 17.01 -8.17 -0.03
N ILE A 74 15.72 -8.28 -0.40
CA ILE A 74 14.65 -8.56 0.55
C ILE A 74 14.75 -10.00 1.05
N LEU A 75 14.67 -10.98 0.15
CA LEU A 75 14.54 -12.39 0.54
C LEU A 75 15.81 -12.99 1.14
N SER A 76 16.98 -12.43 0.86
CA SER A 76 18.23 -12.84 1.52
C SER A 76 18.35 -12.32 2.96
N GLY A 77 17.43 -11.47 3.44
CA GLY A 77 17.55 -10.78 4.71
C GLY A 77 18.68 -9.74 4.73
N ALA A 78 19.13 -9.26 3.56
CA ALA A 78 20.17 -8.24 3.50
C ALA A 78 19.72 -6.93 4.17
N PHE A 79 18.46 -6.53 3.98
CA PHE A 79 17.90 -5.34 4.62
C PHE A 79 17.79 -5.47 6.16
N ASP A 80 17.74 -6.67 6.71
CA ASP A 80 17.74 -6.88 8.18
C ASP A 80 19.12 -6.61 8.78
N ARG A 81 20.18 -6.88 7.99
CA ARG A 81 21.59 -6.69 8.37
C ARG A 81 22.13 -5.30 8.03
N LEU A 82 21.59 -4.65 6.99
CA LEU A 82 22.03 -3.32 6.57
C LEU A 82 21.52 -2.22 7.52
N PRO A 83 22.31 -1.17 7.80
CA PRO A 83 21.86 -0.06 8.61
C PRO A 83 20.60 0.61 8.06
N ARG A 84 19.70 1.06 8.95
CA ARG A 84 18.51 1.82 8.54
C ARG A 84 18.85 3.18 7.90
N THR A 85 20.05 3.67 8.13
CA THR A 85 20.60 4.89 7.50
C THR A 85 21.03 4.71 6.04
N LEU A 86 20.98 3.47 5.50
CA LEU A 86 21.25 3.22 4.09
C LEU A 86 20.21 3.94 3.22
N ARG A 87 20.67 4.84 2.37
CA ARG A 87 19.87 5.53 1.37
C ARG A 87 20.10 4.87 0.02
N ILE A 88 19.17 4.01 -0.39
CA ILE A 88 19.21 3.25 -1.64
C ILE A 88 17.97 3.54 -2.48
N CYS A 89 18.15 3.81 -3.77
CA CYS A 89 17.07 4.05 -4.73
C CYS A 89 17.24 3.13 -5.93
N PHE A 90 16.15 2.59 -6.43
CA PHE A 90 16.10 1.75 -7.63
C PHE A 90 15.48 2.51 -8.79
N ALA A 91 16.15 2.49 -9.94
CA ALA A 91 15.70 3.16 -11.16
C ALA A 91 14.42 2.54 -11.74
N HIS A 92 13.78 3.29 -12.65
CA HIS A 92 12.60 2.87 -13.45
C HIS A 92 11.42 2.43 -12.59
N GLY A 93 11.12 3.21 -11.53
CA GLY A 93 10.03 2.89 -10.60
C GLY A 93 10.21 1.57 -9.85
N GLY A 94 11.45 1.06 -9.72
CA GLY A 94 11.71 -0.28 -9.21
C GLY A 94 11.35 -1.39 -10.20
N GLY A 95 11.26 -1.06 -11.50
CA GLY A 95 10.90 -2.02 -12.55
C GLY A 95 9.46 -2.54 -12.40
N SER A 96 9.31 -3.85 -12.37
CA SER A 96 7.99 -4.49 -12.17
C SER A 96 7.65 -4.76 -10.70
N PHE A 97 8.48 -4.33 -9.76
CA PHE A 97 8.40 -4.72 -8.34
C PHE A 97 7.04 -4.34 -7.72
N ALA A 98 6.62 -3.09 -7.85
CA ALA A 98 5.37 -2.62 -7.25
C ALA A 98 4.15 -3.41 -7.74
N PHE A 99 4.09 -3.71 -9.05
CA PHE A 99 3.01 -4.49 -9.65
C PHE A 99 3.02 -5.95 -9.19
N LEU A 100 4.19 -6.55 -9.00
CA LEU A 100 4.35 -7.96 -8.63
C LEU A 100 4.52 -8.19 -7.12
N LEU A 101 4.46 -7.12 -6.30
CA LEU A 101 4.61 -7.21 -4.85
C LEU A 101 3.59 -8.17 -4.22
N GLY A 102 2.33 -8.15 -4.68
CA GLY A 102 1.30 -9.08 -4.21
C GLY A 102 1.64 -10.55 -4.53
N ARG A 103 2.26 -10.83 -5.69
CA ARG A 103 2.74 -12.16 -6.04
C ARG A 103 3.89 -12.61 -5.13
N LEU A 104 4.83 -11.71 -4.84
CA LEU A 104 5.95 -11.97 -3.94
C LEU A 104 5.46 -12.26 -2.52
N GLU A 105 4.55 -11.44 -2.02
CA GLU A 105 3.93 -11.60 -0.70
C GLU A 105 3.21 -12.95 -0.58
N ASN A 106 2.39 -13.31 -1.58
CA ASN A 106 1.68 -14.58 -1.60
C ASN A 106 2.66 -15.78 -1.63
N ALA A 107 3.74 -15.70 -2.41
CA ALA A 107 4.75 -16.75 -2.44
C ALA A 107 5.47 -16.87 -1.10
N TRP A 108 5.80 -15.75 -0.47
CA TRP A 108 6.44 -15.71 0.85
C TRP A 108 5.56 -16.35 1.93
N GLN A 109 4.26 -16.09 1.92
CA GLN A 109 3.30 -16.62 2.89
C GLN A 109 3.05 -18.13 2.74
N HIS A 110 3.05 -18.64 1.51
CA HIS A 110 2.54 -19.98 1.22
C HIS A 110 3.59 -20.99 0.72
N HIS A 111 4.82 -20.56 0.44
CA HIS A 111 5.85 -21.46 -0.09
C HIS A 111 7.15 -21.38 0.72
N PRO A 112 7.54 -22.46 1.43
CA PRO A 112 8.69 -22.44 2.34
C PRO A 112 10.00 -21.95 1.71
N VAL A 113 10.26 -22.30 0.43
CA VAL A 113 11.47 -21.85 -0.27
C VAL A 113 11.44 -20.34 -0.58
N ALA A 114 10.24 -19.79 -0.84
CA ALA A 114 10.08 -18.38 -1.14
C ALA A 114 10.12 -17.49 0.12
N HIS A 115 10.07 -18.06 1.31
CA HIS A 115 10.22 -17.36 2.57
C HIS A 115 11.62 -16.73 2.71
N GLY A 116 12.65 -17.34 2.12
CA GLY A 116 14.01 -16.84 2.17
C GLY A 116 14.57 -16.77 3.59
N ALA A 117 15.45 -15.81 3.83
CA ALA A 117 16.08 -15.52 5.13
C ALA A 117 15.64 -14.17 5.74
N CYS A 118 14.64 -13.50 5.17
CA CYS A 118 14.15 -12.21 5.68
C CYS A 118 13.24 -12.41 6.91
N GLU A 119 13.36 -11.49 7.87
CA GLU A 119 12.62 -11.54 9.14
C GLU A 119 11.17 -11.10 9.00
N LEU A 120 10.90 -10.21 8.06
CA LEU A 120 9.59 -9.59 7.84
C LEU A 120 9.03 -9.99 6.46
N SER A 121 7.73 -9.81 6.27
CA SER A 121 7.15 -10.00 4.94
C SER A 121 7.65 -8.96 3.93
N PRO A 122 7.72 -9.27 2.63
CA PRO A 122 8.25 -8.36 1.62
C PRO A 122 7.65 -6.95 1.64
N LYS A 123 6.37 -6.79 1.92
CA LYS A 123 5.70 -5.49 2.05
C LYS A 123 6.26 -4.62 3.16
N GLN A 124 6.77 -5.21 4.22
CA GLN A 124 7.28 -4.48 5.37
C GLN A 124 8.66 -3.86 5.13
N TYR A 125 9.31 -4.18 4.00
CA TYR A 125 10.57 -3.57 3.59
C TYR A 125 10.42 -2.36 2.68
N LEU A 126 9.22 -1.92 2.31
CA LEU A 126 9.00 -0.77 1.42
C LEU A 126 9.61 0.53 1.95
N ASN A 127 9.76 0.65 3.26
CA ASN A 127 10.42 1.79 3.92
C ASN A 127 11.95 1.73 3.93
N ARG A 128 12.56 0.65 3.36
CA ARG A 128 14.01 0.45 3.35
C ARG A 128 14.70 1.00 2.10
N PHE A 129 13.93 1.38 1.09
CA PHE A 129 14.44 1.87 -0.19
C PHE A 129 13.48 2.88 -0.82
N SER A 130 13.98 3.59 -1.81
CA SER A 130 13.20 4.48 -2.66
C SER A 130 13.24 3.99 -4.10
N VAL A 131 12.37 4.54 -4.93
CA VAL A 131 12.34 4.32 -6.38
C VAL A 131 12.23 5.65 -7.11
N ASP A 132 12.53 5.69 -8.40
CA ASP A 132 12.30 6.89 -9.19
C ASP A 132 10.94 6.88 -9.91
N SER A 133 10.62 7.99 -10.58
CA SER A 133 9.35 8.19 -11.29
C SER A 133 9.44 7.89 -12.79
N ALA A 134 10.48 7.21 -13.28
CA ALA A 134 10.65 6.91 -14.70
C ALA A 134 9.74 5.74 -15.16
N VAL A 135 8.43 5.95 -15.08
CA VAL A 135 7.39 4.97 -15.44
C VAL A 135 6.53 5.40 -16.63
N PHE A 136 6.71 6.64 -17.13
CA PHE A 136 6.17 7.19 -18.39
C PHE A 136 4.64 7.12 -18.60
N ASP A 137 3.85 6.77 -17.58
CA ASP A 137 2.39 6.74 -17.62
C ASP A 137 1.82 7.26 -16.29
N SER A 138 0.77 8.10 -16.35
CA SER A 138 0.19 8.75 -15.16
C SER A 138 -0.49 7.78 -14.22
N ARG A 139 -1.09 6.70 -14.72
CA ARG A 139 -1.72 5.64 -13.91
C ARG A 139 -0.65 4.78 -13.24
N ALA A 140 0.45 4.50 -13.95
CA ALA A 140 1.59 3.79 -13.37
C ALA A 140 2.25 4.62 -12.26
N LEU A 141 2.42 5.95 -12.46
CA LEU A 141 2.93 6.85 -11.43
C LEU A 141 2.01 6.87 -10.20
N ARG A 142 0.70 6.98 -10.40
CA ARG A 142 -0.26 6.96 -9.29
C ARG A 142 -0.18 5.64 -8.51
N PHE A 143 -0.22 4.51 -9.20
CA PHE A 143 -0.10 3.20 -8.58
C PHE A 143 1.23 3.03 -7.82
N LEU A 144 2.33 3.54 -8.37
CA LEU A 144 3.63 3.51 -7.73
C LEU A 144 3.63 4.32 -6.43
N VAL A 145 3.07 5.53 -6.44
CA VAL A 145 2.96 6.41 -5.26
C VAL A 145 2.01 5.80 -4.21
N GLU A 146 0.89 5.22 -4.63
CA GLU A 146 -0.04 4.51 -3.73
C GLU A 146 0.61 3.29 -3.07
N THR A 147 1.51 2.60 -3.77
CA THR A 147 2.20 1.40 -3.26
C THR A 147 3.38 1.74 -2.34
N MET A 148 4.22 2.71 -2.76
CA MET A 148 5.49 3.03 -2.10
C MET A 148 5.36 4.12 -1.03
N GLY A 149 4.36 5.00 -1.13
CA GLY A 149 4.31 6.28 -0.44
C GLY A 149 4.97 7.40 -1.24
N ASP A 150 4.44 8.64 -1.12
CA ASP A 150 4.96 9.79 -1.85
C ASP A 150 6.35 10.25 -1.38
N GLU A 151 6.78 9.82 -0.20
CA GLU A 151 8.11 10.05 0.37
C GLU A 151 9.18 9.12 -0.19
N ARG A 152 8.79 8.04 -0.88
CA ARG A 152 9.72 7.04 -1.42
C ARG A 152 9.87 7.09 -2.95
N VAL A 153 9.19 8.02 -3.62
CA VAL A 153 9.29 8.20 -5.07
C VAL A 153 10.00 9.51 -5.37
N MET A 154 11.07 9.46 -6.19
CA MET A 154 11.87 10.63 -6.60
C MET A 154 11.76 10.86 -8.08
N LEU A 155 12.05 12.10 -8.53
CA LEU A 155 12.17 12.40 -9.94
C LEU A 155 13.26 11.54 -10.58
N GLY A 156 12.89 10.75 -11.58
CA GLY A 156 13.77 10.06 -12.51
C GLY A 156 13.37 10.36 -13.94
N SER A 157 14.33 10.72 -14.75
CA SER A 157 14.09 11.09 -16.16
C SER A 157 14.71 10.14 -17.16
N ASP A 158 15.63 9.30 -16.72
CA ASP A 158 16.45 8.44 -17.57
C ASP A 158 17.25 9.24 -18.64
N TYR A 159 17.49 10.53 -18.38
CA TYR A 159 18.33 11.37 -19.24
C TYR A 159 19.80 10.91 -19.17
N PRO A 160 20.55 10.84 -20.27
CA PRO A 160 20.23 11.31 -21.64
C PRO A 160 19.73 10.22 -22.60
N PHE A 161 19.20 9.13 -22.11
CA PHE A 161 18.83 8.00 -22.95
C PHE A 161 17.57 8.28 -23.79
N PRO A 162 17.48 7.68 -25.02
CA PRO A 162 16.34 7.93 -25.92
C PRO A 162 15.00 7.49 -25.39
N LEU A 163 14.97 6.55 -24.43
CA LEU A 163 13.76 6.09 -23.76
C LEU A 163 13.37 6.98 -22.57
N GLY A 164 14.21 7.97 -22.24
CA GLY A 164 13.99 8.87 -21.12
C GLY A 164 12.82 9.85 -21.32
N GLU A 165 12.44 10.53 -20.25
CA GLU A 165 11.39 11.55 -20.27
C GLU A 165 11.87 12.81 -21.02
N HIS A 166 11.25 13.17 -22.15
CA HIS A 166 11.67 14.32 -22.95
C HIS A 166 11.45 15.67 -22.24
N GLY A 167 10.39 15.78 -21.45
CA GLY A 167 10.13 16.96 -20.62
C GLY A 167 10.34 16.63 -19.16
N ILE A 168 11.58 16.70 -18.67
CA ILE A 168 11.96 16.27 -17.33
C ILE A 168 10.97 16.74 -16.25
N GLY A 169 10.33 15.79 -15.57
CA GLY A 169 9.31 16.04 -14.54
C GLY A 169 7.92 16.41 -15.07
N SER A 170 7.69 16.33 -16.38
CA SER A 170 6.36 16.64 -16.97
C SER A 170 5.30 15.66 -16.49
N LEU A 171 5.63 14.37 -16.37
CA LEU A 171 4.74 13.34 -15.86
C LEU A 171 4.23 13.67 -14.45
N ILE A 172 5.14 14.06 -13.55
CA ILE A 172 4.76 14.44 -12.18
C ILE A 172 3.91 15.71 -12.19
N ARG A 173 4.33 16.76 -12.94
CA ARG A 173 3.60 18.03 -12.99
C ARG A 173 2.18 17.87 -13.52
N SER A 174 1.98 17.05 -14.54
CA SER A 174 0.67 16.81 -15.16
C SER A 174 -0.20 15.79 -14.44
N SER A 175 0.34 15.07 -13.45
CA SER A 175 -0.42 14.05 -12.70
C SER A 175 -1.50 14.66 -11.81
N GLU A 176 -2.42 13.84 -11.32
CA GLU A 176 -3.45 14.21 -10.35
C GLU A 176 -2.98 14.16 -8.89
N LEU A 177 -1.68 13.98 -8.66
CA LEU A 177 -1.11 13.99 -7.31
C LEU A 177 -1.29 15.34 -6.62
N SER A 178 -1.35 15.34 -5.29
CA SER A 178 -1.44 16.58 -4.51
C SER A 178 -0.24 17.50 -4.77
N SER A 179 -0.41 18.82 -4.58
CA SER A 179 0.71 19.78 -4.72
C SER A 179 1.88 19.44 -3.82
N ASN A 180 1.62 18.92 -2.61
CA ASN A 180 2.65 18.49 -1.69
C ASN A 180 3.40 17.25 -2.20
N SER A 181 2.68 16.23 -2.68
CA SER A 181 3.30 15.03 -3.28
C SER A 181 4.14 15.43 -4.51
N LYS A 182 3.62 16.30 -5.38
CA LYS A 182 4.39 16.82 -6.52
C LYS A 182 5.69 17.50 -6.08
N HIS A 183 5.65 18.34 -5.04
CA HIS A 183 6.83 19.01 -4.50
C HIS A 183 7.85 17.98 -3.99
N ARG A 184 7.41 16.98 -3.23
CA ARG A 184 8.27 15.89 -2.76
C ARG A 184 8.94 15.15 -3.92
N LEU A 185 8.14 14.67 -4.88
CA LEU A 185 8.64 13.89 -6.00
C LEU A 185 9.60 14.71 -6.90
N LEU A 186 9.32 16.00 -7.16
CA LEU A 186 10.12 16.84 -8.05
C LEU A 186 11.50 17.21 -7.49
N GLY A 187 11.70 17.16 -6.17
CA GLY A 187 12.99 17.53 -5.62
C GLY A 187 13.17 17.27 -4.13
N GLY A 188 12.11 17.37 -3.31
CA GLY A 188 12.23 17.22 -1.86
C GLY A 188 12.82 15.88 -1.44
N ASN A 189 12.31 14.78 -1.98
CA ASN A 189 12.80 13.43 -1.67
C ASN A 189 14.24 13.21 -2.17
N ALA A 190 14.58 13.74 -3.34
CA ALA A 190 15.95 13.66 -3.85
C ALA A 190 16.94 14.46 -2.99
N ALA A 191 16.55 15.63 -2.50
CA ALA A 191 17.37 16.42 -1.57
C ALA A 191 17.64 15.65 -0.28
N PHE A 192 16.62 15.03 0.33
CA PHE A 192 16.78 14.15 1.48
C PHE A 192 17.66 12.93 1.14
N PHE A 193 17.37 12.23 0.05
CA PHE A 193 18.14 11.07 -0.41
C PHE A 193 19.63 11.38 -0.56
N LEU A 194 19.98 12.56 -1.05
CA LEU A 194 21.35 13.01 -1.22
C LEU A 194 21.96 13.59 0.06
N GLY A 195 21.18 13.75 1.13
CA GLY A 195 21.63 14.36 2.40
C GLY A 195 21.84 15.87 2.31
N LEU A 196 21.15 16.53 1.38
CA LEU A 196 21.15 17.99 1.20
C LEU A 196 20.06 18.69 2.02
N ALA A 197 19.10 17.93 2.50
CA ALA A 197 18.02 18.39 3.38
C ALA A 197 17.81 17.35 4.48
N GLU A 198 17.28 17.77 5.61
CA GLU A 198 16.74 16.85 6.62
C GLU A 198 15.52 16.12 6.06
N GLU A 199 15.22 14.95 6.62
CA GLU A 199 14.02 14.20 6.24
C GLU A 199 12.82 15.13 6.36
N PRO A 200 12.05 15.36 5.27
CA PRO A 200 10.84 16.15 5.38
C PRO A 200 10.01 15.51 6.47
N GLU A 201 9.68 16.27 7.52
CA GLU A 201 8.87 15.77 8.63
C GLU A 201 7.79 14.87 8.06
N SER A 202 7.87 13.58 8.37
CA SER A 202 6.87 12.64 7.89
C SER A 202 5.57 13.13 8.51
N LYS A 203 4.54 13.31 7.70
CA LYS A 203 3.21 13.67 8.21
C LYS A 203 2.67 12.64 9.20
N GLU A 204 3.37 11.53 9.43
CA GLU A 204 3.09 10.62 10.53
C GLU A 204 3.35 11.25 11.88
N GLU A 205 4.39 12.08 12.08
CA GLU A 205 4.57 12.79 13.35
C GLU A 205 3.56 13.93 13.53
N THR A 206 3.27 14.71 12.46
CA THR A 206 2.25 15.78 12.52
C THR A 206 0.81 15.21 12.52
N ARG A 207 0.60 14.01 11.99
CA ARG A 207 -0.69 13.33 12.05
C ARG A 207 -0.91 12.67 13.42
N SER A 208 0.16 12.22 14.09
CA SER A 208 0.08 11.68 15.45
C SER A 208 -0.17 12.77 16.51
N GLU A 209 0.29 14.01 16.30
CA GLU A 209 0.03 15.12 17.23
C GLU A 209 -1.40 15.68 17.14
N ARG A 210 -2.10 15.49 16.01
CA ARG A 210 -3.50 15.95 15.84
C ARG A 210 -4.56 14.93 16.22
N LEU A 211 -4.17 13.70 16.53
CA LEU A 211 -5.08 12.60 16.87
C LEU A 211 -4.88 12.17 18.33
N ILE A 212 -4.93 13.14 19.25
CA ILE A 212 -5.02 12.85 20.67
C ILE A 212 -6.49 12.58 20.98
N VAL A 213 -6.83 11.35 21.35
CA VAL A 213 -8.13 11.03 21.93
C VAL A 213 -8.26 11.76 23.28
N PRO A 214 -9.45 12.20 23.69
CA PRO A 214 -9.65 12.72 25.02
C PRO A 214 -9.15 11.73 26.06
N GLY A 215 -8.00 12.01 26.71
CA GLY A 215 -7.32 11.13 27.65
C GLY A 215 -5.80 11.02 27.47
N GLY A 216 -5.23 11.60 26.38
CA GLY A 216 -3.77 11.70 26.20
C GLY A 216 -3.08 10.46 25.63
N GLU A 217 -3.82 9.42 25.22
CA GLU A 217 -3.25 8.22 24.60
C GLU A 217 -3.06 8.40 23.08
N ARG A 218 -1.99 7.79 22.55
CA ARG A 218 -1.70 7.81 21.11
C ARG A 218 -2.74 6.99 20.34
N LEU A 219 -3.39 7.59 19.33
CA LEU A 219 -4.37 6.91 18.49
C LEU A 219 -3.68 5.80 17.67
N THR A 220 -4.12 4.57 17.86
CA THR A 220 -3.68 3.38 17.12
C THR A 220 -4.84 2.83 16.30
N TYR A 221 -4.58 1.92 15.35
CA TYR A 221 -5.62 1.17 14.63
C TYR A 221 -6.61 0.53 15.62
N SER A 222 -6.09 -0.14 16.64
CA SER A 222 -6.88 -0.84 17.65
C SER A 222 -7.71 0.12 18.49
N SER A 223 -7.13 1.24 18.94
CA SER A 223 -7.86 2.23 19.76
C SER A 223 -8.86 3.05 18.95
N TYR A 224 -8.55 3.37 17.68
CA TYR A 224 -9.46 4.09 16.78
C TYR A 224 -10.71 3.29 16.45
N LEU A 225 -10.53 2.02 16.10
CA LEU A 225 -11.64 1.12 15.78
C LEU A 225 -12.26 0.44 17.01
N ARG A 226 -11.64 0.64 18.18
CA ARG A 226 -12.04 -0.02 19.43
C ARG A 226 -12.12 -1.55 19.28
N VAL A 227 -11.06 -2.10 18.65
CA VAL A 227 -11.03 -3.52 18.28
C VAL A 227 -11.20 -4.46 19.48
N PRO A 228 -10.56 -4.23 20.67
CA PRO A 228 -10.79 -5.09 21.82
C PRO A 228 -12.28 -5.15 22.21
N GLU A 229 -12.92 -3.99 22.37
CA GLU A 229 -14.33 -3.91 22.75
C GLU A 229 -15.24 -4.52 21.68
N LEU A 230 -14.93 -4.28 20.39
CA LEU A 230 -15.70 -4.86 19.28
C LEU A 230 -15.67 -6.40 19.30
N LEU A 231 -14.50 -7.00 19.59
CA LEU A 231 -14.30 -8.44 19.62
C LEU A 231 -14.83 -9.08 20.92
N GLU A 232 -15.23 -8.29 21.91
CA GLU A 232 -15.87 -8.76 23.13
C GLU A 232 -17.41 -8.74 23.07
N LEU A 233 -18.01 -8.26 21.99
CA LEU A 233 -19.46 -8.14 21.85
C LEU A 233 -20.17 -9.43 21.42
N GLN A 234 -19.45 -10.52 21.15
CA GLN A 234 -20.02 -11.77 20.69
C GLN A 234 -20.26 -12.71 21.85
N HIS A 235 -21.51 -12.75 22.36
CA HIS A 235 -21.89 -13.54 23.53
C HIS A 235 -22.89 -14.65 23.18
N PRO A 236 -22.44 -15.86 22.81
CA PRO A 236 -23.33 -17.00 22.57
C PRO A 236 -24.19 -17.37 23.79
N GLN A 237 -25.47 -17.64 23.55
CA GLN A 237 -26.46 -17.95 24.58
C GLN A 237 -26.67 -19.45 24.78
N SER A 238 -26.32 -20.29 23.80
CA SER A 238 -26.47 -21.74 23.90
C SER A 238 -25.55 -22.37 24.96
N ARG A 239 -26.03 -23.36 25.65
CA ARG A 239 -25.29 -24.18 26.63
C ARG A 239 -25.62 -25.66 26.42
N PRO A 240 -24.63 -26.53 26.03
CA PRO A 240 -23.26 -26.18 25.67
C PRO A 240 -23.23 -25.25 24.45
N GLN A 241 -22.17 -24.47 24.33
CA GLN A 241 -22.03 -23.49 23.24
C GLN A 241 -22.01 -24.19 21.87
N HIS A 242 -22.89 -23.77 20.97
CA HIS A 242 -22.92 -24.27 19.60
C HIS A 242 -21.90 -23.51 18.74
N HIS A 243 -21.13 -24.23 17.94
CA HIS A 243 -20.04 -23.63 17.14
C HIS A 243 -20.54 -22.51 16.21
N ASP A 244 -21.65 -22.74 15.50
CA ASP A 244 -22.18 -21.84 14.49
C ASP A 244 -22.96 -20.64 15.06
N GLU A 245 -23.22 -20.62 16.37
CA GLU A 245 -23.86 -19.46 17.01
C GLU A 245 -22.95 -18.21 16.93
N LEU A 246 -21.63 -18.37 17.04
CA LEU A 246 -20.70 -17.27 16.88
C LEU A 246 -20.76 -16.69 15.45
N LEU A 247 -20.81 -17.53 14.42
CA LEU A 247 -21.00 -17.11 13.05
C LEU A 247 -22.29 -16.31 12.88
N PHE A 248 -23.38 -16.81 13.45
CA PHE A 248 -24.67 -16.15 13.40
C PHE A 248 -24.62 -14.75 14.01
N ILE A 249 -24.00 -14.59 15.18
CA ILE A 249 -23.84 -13.30 15.84
C ILE A 249 -23.02 -12.34 14.98
N ILE A 250 -21.84 -12.76 14.51
CA ILE A 250 -20.92 -11.91 13.73
C ILE A 250 -21.60 -11.42 12.45
N VAL A 251 -22.27 -12.30 11.72
CA VAL A 251 -22.96 -11.91 10.48
C VAL A 251 -24.03 -10.86 10.76
N HIS A 252 -24.85 -11.04 11.79
CA HIS A 252 -25.88 -10.05 12.13
C HIS A 252 -25.27 -8.73 12.61
N GLN A 253 -24.22 -8.75 13.41
CA GLN A 253 -23.50 -7.53 13.80
C GLN A 253 -22.92 -6.80 12.60
N THR A 254 -22.39 -7.50 11.60
CA THR A 254 -21.88 -6.87 10.38
C THR A 254 -23.01 -6.26 9.53
N TYR A 255 -24.19 -6.86 9.49
CA TYR A 255 -25.38 -6.24 8.87
C TYR A 255 -25.75 -4.91 9.55
N GLU A 256 -25.82 -4.88 10.87
CA GLU A 256 -26.15 -3.67 11.63
C GLU A 256 -25.14 -2.56 11.41
N LEU A 257 -23.84 -2.88 11.33
CA LEU A 257 -22.80 -1.89 11.02
C LEU A 257 -22.93 -1.32 9.59
N TRP A 258 -23.28 -2.16 8.61
CA TRP A 258 -23.53 -1.72 7.24
C TRP A 258 -24.82 -0.91 7.12
N PHE A 259 -25.86 -1.26 7.83
CA PHE A 259 -27.11 -0.47 7.88
C PHE A 259 -26.84 0.93 8.44
N LYS A 260 -26.03 1.03 9.48
CA LYS A 260 -25.63 2.31 10.05
C LYS A 260 -24.89 3.18 9.01
N GLU A 261 -23.99 2.62 8.22
CA GLU A 261 -23.30 3.35 7.15
C GLU A 261 -24.25 3.74 6.01
N LEU A 262 -25.16 2.84 5.61
CA LEU A 262 -26.18 3.15 4.59
C LEU A 262 -27.06 4.31 5.01
N LEU A 263 -27.55 4.32 6.24
CA LEU A 263 -28.38 5.42 6.77
C LEU A 263 -27.60 6.73 6.80
N HIS A 264 -26.35 6.70 7.26
CA HIS A 264 -25.46 7.86 7.26
C HIS A 264 -25.25 8.43 5.85
N ASP A 265 -25.00 7.60 4.86
CA ASP A 265 -24.84 8.02 3.47
C ASP A 265 -26.12 8.56 2.85
N LEU A 266 -27.27 7.93 3.12
CA LEU A 266 -28.58 8.40 2.65
C LEU A 266 -28.94 9.78 3.25
N ASP A 267 -28.67 10.00 4.53
CA ASP A 267 -28.82 11.30 5.16
C ASP A 267 -27.92 12.35 4.47
N GLY A 268 -26.69 11.97 4.15
CA GLY A 268 -25.76 12.80 3.39
C GLY A 268 -26.30 13.15 1.99
N VAL A 269 -26.92 12.22 1.29
CA VAL A 269 -27.58 12.43 -0.03
C VAL A 269 -28.74 13.41 0.11
N VAL A 270 -29.62 13.20 1.08
CA VAL A 270 -30.78 14.09 1.32
C VAL A 270 -30.33 15.50 1.63
N ALA A 271 -29.31 15.67 2.49
CA ALA A 271 -28.77 16.99 2.83
C ALA A 271 -28.24 17.72 1.60
N ARG A 272 -27.47 17.05 0.73
CA ARG A 272 -26.86 17.63 -0.47
C ARG A 272 -27.90 17.96 -1.55
N LEU A 273 -28.84 17.08 -1.82
CA LEU A 273 -29.90 17.32 -2.79
C LEU A 273 -30.83 18.47 -2.33
N SER A 274 -31.06 18.56 -1.02
CA SER A 274 -31.83 19.69 -0.45
C SER A 274 -31.06 21.02 -0.55
N ALA A 275 -29.74 21.00 -0.45
CA ALA A 275 -28.90 22.20 -0.64
C ALA A 275 -28.82 22.59 -2.12
N ALA A 276 -28.68 21.64 -3.04
CA ALA A 276 -28.64 21.85 -4.49
C ALA A 276 -29.96 22.48 -5.02
N GLY A 277 -31.11 22.10 -4.46
CA GLY A 277 -32.40 22.69 -4.81
C GLY A 277 -32.55 24.20 -4.43
N ARG A 278 -31.68 24.71 -3.55
CA ARG A 278 -31.63 26.11 -3.15
C ARG A 278 -30.65 26.98 -3.97
N LYS A 279 -29.69 26.33 -4.67
CA LYS A 279 -28.70 26.99 -5.53
C LYS A 279 -28.55 26.17 -6.83
N PRO A 280 -29.13 26.60 -7.93
CA PRO A 280 -29.18 25.84 -9.19
C PRO A 280 -27.80 25.55 -9.83
N GLU A 281 -26.71 26.12 -9.32
CA GLU A 281 -25.35 26.05 -9.88
C GLU A 281 -24.41 25.10 -9.12
N SER A 282 -24.89 24.36 -8.11
CA SER A 282 -24.05 23.45 -7.33
C SER A 282 -23.94 22.07 -7.99
N HIS A 283 -23.12 21.97 -9.02
CA HIS A 283 -22.75 20.68 -9.63
C HIS A 283 -22.04 19.75 -8.63
N ASP A 284 -21.30 20.31 -7.67
CA ASP A 284 -20.53 19.56 -6.68
C ASP A 284 -21.44 18.77 -5.73
N ASP A 285 -22.56 19.35 -5.28
CA ASP A 285 -23.50 18.66 -4.39
C ASP A 285 -24.20 17.49 -5.08
N VAL A 286 -24.55 17.65 -6.36
CA VAL A 286 -25.14 16.56 -7.17
C VAL A 286 -24.13 15.43 -7.41
N TYR A 287 -22.88 15.80 -7.72
CA TYR A 287 -21.80 14.83 -7.90
C TYR A 287 -21.53 14.04 -6.62
N GLU A 288 -21.44 14.71 -5.48
CA GLU A 288 -21.22 14.06 -4.18
C GLU A 288 -22.41 13.19 -3.76
N ALA A 289 -23.66 13.63 -4.01
CA ALA A 289 -24.82 12.78 -3.77
C ALA A 289 -24.79 11.50 -4.63
N ALA A 290 -24.40 11.63 -5.90
CA ALA A 290 -24.25 10.47 -6.80
C ALA A 290 -23.13 9.52 -6.33
N ARG A 291 -22.03 10.06 -5.78
CA ARG A 291 -20.93 9.28 -5.21
C ARG A 291 -21.40 8.46 -3.98
N LEU A 292 -22.16 9.08 -3.09
CA LEU A 292 -22.72 8.42 -1.90
C LEU A 292 -23.71 7.31 -2.31
N LEU A 293 -24.62 7.56 -3.26
CA LEU A 293 -25.55 6.56 -3.78
C LEU A 293 -24.83 5.35 -4.43
N ARG A 294 -23.71 5.62 -5.13
CA ARG A 294 -22.89 4.52 -5.66
C ARG A 294 -22.31 3.67 -4.53
N ARG A 295 -21.82 4.29 -3.44
CA ARG A 295 -21.34 3.55 -2.26
C ARG A 295 -22.45 2.73 -1.61
N CYS A 296 -23.66 3.28 -1.45
CA CYS A 296 -24.81 2.52 -0.99
C CYS A 296 -25.09 1.28 -1.85
N THR A 297 -24.95 1.40 -3.18
CA THR A 297 -25.11 0.27 -4.09
C THR A 297 -24.05 -0.82 -3.84
N GLU A 298 -22.79 -0.44 -3.65
CA GLU A 298 -21.72 -1.41 -3.37
C GLU A 298 -21.89 -2.08 -2.00
N ILE A 299 -22.30 -1.32 -0.98
CA ILE A 299 -22.62 -1.89 0.35
C ILE A 299 -23.76 -2.90 0.22
N THR A 300 -24.81 -2.58 -0.53
CA THR A 300 -25.95 -3.51 -0.75
C THR A 300 -25.50 -4.80 -1.42
N ARG A 301 -24.56 -4.76 -2.36
CA ARG A 301 -23.98 -5.98 -2.94
C ARG A 301 -23.28 -6.84 -1.89
N VAL A 302 -22.44 -6.21 -1.04
CA VAL A 302 -21.77 -6.92 0.07
C VAL A 302 -22.80 -7.56 1.01
N LEU A 303 -23.90 -6.87 1.35
CA LEU A 303 -24.97 -7.40 2.18
C LEU A 303 -25.63 -8.63 1.53
N VAL A 304 -25.86 -8.61 0.23
CA VAL A 304 -26.41 -9.76 -0.49
C VAL A 304 -25.42 -10.93 -0.51
N GLU A 305 -24.14 -10.67 -0.76
CA GLU A 305 -23.10 -11.70 -0.77
C GLU A 305 -22.90 -12.35 0.59
N GLN A 306 -23.11 -11.65 1.70
CA GLN A 306 -23.00 -12.23 3.04
C GLN A 306 -24.00 -13.36 3.32
N PHE A 307 -25.10 -13.45 2.59
CA PHE A 307 -26.02 -14.61 2.71
C PHE A 307 -25.33 -15.92 2.39
N THR A 308 -24.37 -15.92 1.45
CA THR A 308 -23.61 -17.14 1.11
C THR A 308 -22.83 -17.69 2.31
N ILE A 309 -22.41 -16.81 3.23
CA ILE A 309 -21.74 -17.22 4.48
C ILE A 309 -22.75 -17.89 5.42
N LEU A 310 -23.94 -17.32 5.57
CA LEU A 310 -25.01 -17.93 6.39
C LEU A 310 -25.47 -19.28 5.81
N GLU A 311 -25.50 -19.42 4.49
CA GLU A 311 -25.88 -20.66 3.81
C GLU A 311 -24.89 -21.82 4.08
N THR A 312 -23.69 -21.54 4.58
CA THR A 312 -22.78 -22.59 5.04
C THR A 312 -23.22 -23.25 6.34
N MET A 313 -24.15 -22.62 7.08
CA MET A 313 -24.72 -23.18 8.31
C MET A 313 -25.80 -24.19 7.95
N LEU A 314 -25.69 -25.41 8.49
CA LEU A 314 -26.75 -26.43 8.31
C LEU A 314 -28.02 -25.99 9.05
N PRO A 315 -29.24 -26.24 8.48
CA PRO A 315 -30.48 -25.93 9.15
C PRO A 315 -30.62 -26.60 10.54
N THR A 316 -30.08 -27.78 10.69
CA THR A 316 -30.07 -28.52 11.99
C THR A 316 -29.18 -27.81 13.04
N HIS A 317 -28.10 -27.17 12.61
CA HIS A 317 -27.21 -26.40 13.48
C HIS A 317 -27.90 -25.10 13.95
N PHE A 318 -28.57 -24.40 13.04
CA PHE A 318 -29.39 -23.24 13.43
C PHE A 318 -30.50 -23.61 14.43
N LEU A 319 -31.23 -24.67 14.17
CA LEU A 319 -32.32 -25.14 15.07
C LEU A 319 -31.79 -25.52 16.45
N ALA A 320 -30.56 -25.98 16.59
CA ALA A 320 -29.97 -26.38 17.87
C ALA A 320 -29.84 -25.20 18.87
N PHE A 321 -29.68 -23.96 18.40
CA PHE A 321 -29.60 -22.79 19.28
C PHE A 321 -30.75 -21.79 19.09
N ARG A 322 -31.51 -21.83 18.00
CA ARG A 322 -32.60 -20.87 17.68
C ARG A 322 -33.57 -20.65 18.84
N GLY A 323 -34.00 -21.72 19.48
CA GLY A 323 -34.93 -21.62 20.60
C GLY A 323 -34.36 -20.91 21.85
N LYS A 324 -33.03 -20.76 21.94
CA LYS A 324 -32.37 -20.02 23.02
C LYS A 324 -32.33 -18.51 22.78
N LEU A 325 -32.63 -18.10 21.55
CA LEU A 325 -32.62 -16.68 21.14
C LEU A 325 -33.98 -16.01 21.35
N GLU A 326 -35.05 -16.75 21.66
CA GLU A 326 -36.39 -16.19 21.87
C GLU A 326 -36.38 -15.23 23.09
N PRO A 327 -37.04 -14.05 22.98
CA PRO A 327 -37.89 -13.56 21.89
C PRO A 327 -37.11 -12.70 20.82
N ALA A 328 -35.80 -12.78 20.75
CA ALA A 328 -35.03 -11.95 19.81
C ALA A 328 -35.33 -12.29 18.33
N SER A 329 -35.52 -11.26 17.51
CA SER A 329 -35.82 -11.35 16.08
C SER A 329 -35.14 -10.22 15.31
N GLY A 330 -34.71 -10.49 14.09
CA GLY A 330 -34.18 -9.46 13.17
C GLY A 330 -35.19 -8.33 12.85
N PHE A 331 -36.48 -8.58 12.96
CA PHE A 331 -37.52 -7.55 12.86
C PHE A 331 -37.50 -6.51 14.00
N GLN A 332 -36.66 -6.71 15.02
CA GLN A 332 -36.46 -5.74 16.11
C GLN A 332 -35.30 -4.80 15.84
N SER A 333 -34.63 -4.89 14.71
CA SER A 333 -33.59 -3.92 14.32
C SER A 333 -34.20 -2.54 14.16
N GLU A 334 -33.65 -1.53 14.84
CA GLU A 334 -34.09 -0.14 14.72
C GLU A 334 -33.57 0.52 13.41
N GLN A 335 -32.63 -0.14 12.73
CA GLN A 335 -32.01 0.35 11.51
C GLN A 335 -32.63 -0.24 10.23
N PHE A 336 -33.30 -1.39 10.35
CA PHE A 336 -34.01 -2.06 9.25
C PHE A 336 -35.45 -1.53 9.15
#